data_c12a3f3bb81dff7abf153ca9afc1d87d
#
_entry.id   c12a3f3bb81dff7abf153ca9afc1d87d
#
_cell.length_a   1.000
_cell.length_b   1.000
_cell.length_c   1.000
_cell.angle_alpha   90.00
_cell.angle_beta   90.00
_cell.angle_gamma   90.00
#
_symmetry.space_group_name_H-M   'P 1'
#
loop_
_entity.id
_entity.type
_entity.pdbx_description
1 polymer ?
#
loop_
_entity_poly.entity_id
_entity_poly.type
_entity_poly.pdbx_seq_one_letter_code
_entity_poly.pdbx_strand_id
1 'polypeptide(L)'
;MSPLEAFKKSLKCPDILDSIQAGLIGNNAQVDGPFGPRPLLYADYVASGRALVQVEDFIHYQVLPFYANSHTQASYCGSFMTRLREAARAEIARMTGAADGTSVVFAGSGSTAGINRIVGLLDIAGIVAKGGRAIVIVGPYEHHSNLLPWRESGAQMVEIPEGLQGGPDMDVLANALQGAVGADLVVGTFSAASNVTGIKTEVD
;
A
#
# COMPACT_ATOMS: atom_id res chain seq x y z
N MET A 1 -28.51 -4.91 -2.57
CA MET A 1 -27.08 -5.10 -2.90
C MET A 1 -26.48 -3.72 -3.08
N SER A 2 -25.39 -3.40 -2.39
CA SER A 2 -24.69 -2.13 -2.57
C SER A 2 -23.99 -2.09 -3.94
N PRO A 3 -23.65 -0.89 -4.47
CA PRO A 3 -22.89 -0.78 -5.72
C PRO A 3 -21.55 -1.54 -5.66
N LEU A 4 -20.86 -1.48 -4.51
CA LEU A 4 -19.60 -2.20 -4.31
C LEU A 4 -19.77 -3.73 -4.32
N GLU A 5 -20.85 -4.24 -3.71
CA GLU A 5 -21.16 -5.67 -3.76
C GLU A 5 -21.52 -6.14 -5.18
N ALA A 6 -22.27 -5.32 -5.92
CA ALA A 6 -22.58 -5.62 -7.32
C ALA A 6 -21.31 -5.66 -8.17
N PHE A 7 -20.44 -4.67 -8.01
CA PHE A 7 -19.14 -4.63 -8.68
C PHE A 7 -18.27 -5.85 -8.32
N LYS A 8 -18.14 -6.15 -7.03
CA LYS A 8 -17.40 -7.33 -6.55
C LYS A 8 -17.94 -8.63 -7.13
N LYS A 9 -19.28 -8.73 -7.28
CA LYS A 9 -19.91 -9.89 -7.88
C LYS A 9 -19.62 -9.98 -9.39
N SER A 10 -19.58 -8.87 -10.11
CA SER A 10 -19.25 -8.86 -11.54
C SER A 10 -17.83 -9.32 -11.87
N LEU A 11 -16.90 -9.17 -10.91
CA LEU A 11 -15.52 -9.66 -11.04
C LEU A 11 -15.37 -11.16 -10.78
N LYS A 12 -16.42 -11.85 -10.27
CA LYS A 12 -16.40 -13.30 -10.05
C LYS A 12 -16.88 -14.02 -11.29
N CYS A 13 -16.02 -14.13 -12.30
CA CYS A 13 -16.28 -14.89 -13.51
C CYS A 13 -15.18 -15.95 -13.69
N PRO A 14 -15.48 -17.08 -14.40
CA PRO A 14 -14.50 -18.13 -14.67
C PRO A 14 -13.26 -17.61 -15.39
N ASP A 15 -13.44 -16.66 -16.32
CA ASP A 15 -12.40 -16.14 -17.21
C ASP A 15 -11.93 -14.76 -16.73
N ILE A 16 -11.72 -14.60 -15.40
CA ILE A 16 -11.36 -13.30 -14.81
C ILE A 16 -10.04 -12.74 -15.37
N LEU A 17 -9.06 -13.59 -15.67
CA LEU A 17 -7.78 -13.15 -16.21
C LEU A 17 -7.96 -12.57 -17.62
N ASP A 18 -8.73 -13.23 -18.48
CA ASP A 18 -9.02 -12.75 -19.83
C ASP A 18 -9.81 -11.43 -19.77
N SER A 19 -10.77 -11.34 -18.86
CA SER A 19 -11.54 -10.11 -18.62
C SER A 19 -10.64 -8.94 -18.16
N ILE A 20 -9.70 -9.18 -17.26
CA ILE A 20 -8.73 -8.16 -16.81
C ILE A 20 -7.82 -7.76 -17.96
N GLN A 21 -7.29 -8.73 -18.70
CA GLN A 21 -6.42 -8.46 -19.84
C GLN A 21 -7.13 -7.65 -20.93
N ALA A 22 -8.36 -8.01 -21.26
CA ALA A 22 -9.18 -7.27 -22.23
C ALA A 22 -9.54 -5.86 -21.73
N GLY A 23 -9.68 -5.68 -20.41
CA GLY A 23 -10.02 -4.42 -19.77
C GLY A 23 -8.85 -3.47 -19.53
N LEU A 24 -7.61 -3.87 -19.82
CA LEU A 24 -6.43 -3.02 -19.65
C LEU A 24 -6.48 -1.81 -20.58
N ILE A 25 -6.60 -0.61 -20.01
CA ILE A 25 -6.65 0.63 -20.78
C ILE A 25 -5.27 0.91 -21.37
N GLY A 26 -5.25 1.14 -22.69
CA GLY A 26 -4.03 1.39 -23.46
C GLY A 26 -3.26 0.13 -23.86
N ASN A 27 -3.85 -1.06 -23.73
CA ASN A 27 -3.22 -2.32 -24.16
C ASN A 27 -2.85 -2.33 -25.65
N ASN A 28 -3.62 -1.60 -26.48
CA ASN A 28 -3.39 -1.45 -27.91
C ASN A 28 -2.83 -0.07 -28.28
N ALA A 29 -2.30 0.68 -27.31
CA ALA A 29 -1.72 1.98 -27.60
C ALA A 29 -0.47 1.84 -28.48
N GLN A 30 -0.28 2.83 -29.35
CA GLN A 30 0.92 2.92 -30.18
C GLN A 30 1.72 4.15 -29.78
N VAL A 31 3.02 4.06 -29.91
CA VAL A 31 3.94 5.17 -29.71
C VAL A 31 4.70 5.43 -31.00
N ASP A 32 4.86 6.70 -31.35
CA ASP A 32 5.65 7.10 -32.50
C ASP A 32 7.13 6.99 -32.18
N GLY A 33 7.85 6.32 -33.04
CA GLY A 33 9.30 6.15 -32.95
C GLY A 33 10.01 6.56 -34.25
N PRO A 34 11.34 6.59 -34.26
CA PRO A 34 12.13 6.98 -35.44
C PRO A 34 11.94 6.03 -36.66
N PHE A 35 11.35 4.86 -36.43
CA PHE A 35 11.07 3.86 -37.45
C PHE A 35 9.54 3.67 -37.68
N GLY A 36 8.73 4.69 -37.36
CA GLY A 36 7.27 4.67 -37.44
C GLY A 36 6.60 4.16 -36.16
N PRO A 37 5.24 4.11 -36.14
CA PRO A 37 4.45 3.69 -34.99
C PRO A 37 4.78 2.27 -34.57
N ARG A 38 4.87 2.03 -33.25
CA ARG A 38 5.10 0.72 -32.64
C ARG A 38 4.11 0.48 -31.52
N PRO A 39 3.67 -0.76 -31.31
CA PRO A 39 2.86 -1.10 -30.14
C PRO A 39 3.60 -0.75 -28.85
N LEU A 40 2.89 -0.12 -27.91
CA LEU A 40 3.42 0.14 -26.58
C LEU A 40 3.61 -1.17 -25.82
N LEU A 41 4.86 -1.51 -25.49
CA LEU A 41 5.16 -2.57 -24.55
C LEU A 41 5.29 -1.95 -23.15
N TYR A 42 4.30 -2.23 -22.29
CA TYR A 42 4.32 -1.80 -20.90
C TYR A 42 4.61 -3.01 -20.00
N ALA A 43 5.78 -3.04 -19.38
CA ALA A 43 6.25 -4.16 -18.56
C ALA A 43 6.60 -3.76 -17.12
N ASP A 44 6.48 -2.45 -16.78
CA ASP A 44 6.86 -1.93 -15.47
C ASP A 44 5.66 -1.77 -14.53
N TYR A 45 4.91 -2.86 -14.33
CA TYR A 45 3.76 -2.89 -13.42
C TYR A 45 4.15 -2.71 -11.95
N VAL A 46 5.40 -2.95 -11.62
CA VAL A 46 5.94 -2.76 -10.27
C VAL A 46 5.99 -1.28 -9.90
N ALA A 47 6.39 -0.43 -10.85
CA ALA A 47 6.42 1.01 -10.64
C ALA A 47 5.01 1.61 -10.67
N SER A 48 4.15 1.17 -11.61
CA SER A 48 2.79 1.66 -11.73
C SER A 48 1.89 0.64 -12.43
N GLY A 49 0.75 0.31 -11.82
CA GLY A 49 -0.30 -0.46 -12.48
C GLY A 49 -0.99 0.36 -13.58
N ARG A 50 -1.67 -0.35 -14.49
CA ARG A 50 -2.51 0.28 -15.52
C ARG A 50 -3.97 0.33 -15.07
N ALA A 51 -4.69 1.34 -15.57
CA ALA A 51 -6.12 1.46 -15.33
C ALA A 51 -6.90 0.33 -16.03
N LEU A 52 -8.04 -0.04 -15.46
CA LEU A 52 -8.94 -1.07 -15.95
C LEU A 52 -10.30 -0.48 -16.29
N VAL A 53 -10.83 -0.79 -17.47
CA VAL A 53 -12.18 -0.35 -17.90
C VAL A 53 -13.22 -0.70 -16.84
N GLN A 54 -13.16 -1.87 -16.23
CA GLN A 54 -14.10 -2.31 -15.20
C GLN A 54 -14.14 -1.37 -13.99
N VAL A 55 -12.98 -0.85 -13.58
CA VAL A 55 -12.87 0.09 -12.45
C VAL A 55 -13.33 1.48 -12.87
N GLU A 56 -12.87 1.96 -14.02
CA GLU A 56 -13.24 3.29 -14.54
C GLU A 56 -14.74 3.39 -14.80
N ASP A 57 -15.36 2.36 -15.39
CA ASP A 57 -16.80 2.30 -15.62
C ASP A 57 -17.60 2.27 -14.31
N PHE A 58 -17.12 1.53 -13.30
CA PHE A 58 -17.73 1.55 -11.98
C PHE A 58 -17.69 2.95 -11.37
N ILE A 59 -16.55 3.63 -11.45
CA ILE A 59 -16.41 4.99 -10.94
C ILE A 59 -17.32 5.93 -11.73
N HIS A 60 -17.26 5.89 -13.06
CA HIS A 60 -17.96 6.80 -13.94
C HIS A 60 -19.49 6.66 -13.82
N TYR A 61 -20.02 5.43 -13.85
CA TYR A 61 -21.46 5.18 -13.93
C TYR A 61 -22.13 4.95 -12.57
N GLN A 62 -21.38 4.49 -11.55
CA GLN A 62 -21.97 4.13 -10.27
C GLN A 62 -21.58 5.06 -9.11
N VAL A 63 -20.44 5.74 -9.20
CA VAL A 63 -19.95 6.63 -8.13
C VAL A 63 -20.15 8.10 -8.45
N LEU A 64 -19.65 8.56 -9.60
CA LEU A 64 -19.67 9.99 -9.95
C LEU A 64 -21.07 10.63 -10.01
N PRO A 65 -22.14 9.94 -10.47
CA PRO A 65 -23.49 10.52 -10.44
C PRO A 65 -23.98 10.90 -9.04
N PHE A 66 -23.42 10.28 -8.00
CA PHE A 66 -23.81 10.50 -6.60
C PHE A 66 -22.67 11.05 -5.75
N TYR A 67 -21.60 11.52 -6.39
CA TYR A 67 -20.43 12.03 -5.69
C TYR A 67 -20.74 13.27 -4.87
N ALA A 68 -20.37 13.22 -3.60
CA ALA A 68 -20.49 14.33 -2.64
C ALA A 68 -19.52 14.13 -1.45
N ASN A 69 -19.45 15.12 -0.57
CA ASN A 69 -18.68 14.99 0.66
C ASN A 69 -19.26 13.86 1.55
N SER A 70 -18.40 13.03 2.11
CA SER A 70 -18.76 11.85 2.90
C SER A 70 -18.96 12.11 4.41
N HIS A 71 -19.18 13.37 4.81
CA HIS A 71 -19.30 13.73 6.24
C HIS A 71 -20.73 13.88 6.73
N THR A 72 -21.71 13.66 5.87
CA THR A 72 -23.12 13.84 6.19
C THR A 72 -23.96 12.69 5.67
N GLN A 73 -24.97 12.33 6.45
CA GLN A 73 -26.02 11.40 6.03
C GLN A 73 -27.34 12.12 5.72
N ALA A 74 -27.37 13.45 5.85
CA ALA A 74 -28.58 14.23 5.65
C ALA A 74 -29.03 14.32 4.20
N SER A 75 -28.10 14.22 3.24
CA SER A 75 -28.40 14.16 1.80
C SER A 75 -28.22 12.74 1.26
N TYR A 76 -28.95 12.42 0.19
CA TYR A 76 -28.80 11.12 -0.49
C TYR A 76 -27.36 10.89 -0.94
N CYS A 77 -26.73 11.85 -1.63
CA CYS A 77 -25.37 11.72 -2.13
C CYS A 77 -24.34 11.60 -1.00
N GLY A 78 -24.44 12.42 0.05
CA GLY A 78 -23.54 12.32 1.20
C GLY A 78 -23.66 10.97 1.91
N SER A 79 -24.89 10.49 2.09
CA SER A 79 -25.15 9.17 2.66
C SER A 79 -24.64 8.03 1.77
N PHE A 80 -24.78 8.16 0.42
CA PHE A 80 -24.24 7.21 -0.54
C PHE A 80 -22.71 7.10 -0.44
N MET A 81 -22.00 8.23 -0.47
CA MET A 81 -20.54 8.26 -0.37
C MET A 81 -20.02 7.77 0.99
N THR A 82 -20.73 8.09 2.08
CA THR A 82 -20.40 7.59 3.41
C THR A 82 -20.47 6.06 3.45
N ARG A 83 -21.60 5.49 3.02
CA ARG A 83 -21.75 4.02 2.98
C ARG A 83 -20.75 3.33 2.05
N LEU A 84 -20.45 3.92 0.88
CA LEU A 84 -19.47 3.36 -0.03
C LEU A 84 -18.07 3.32 0.60
N ARG A 85 -17.68 4.40 1.27
CA ARG A 85 -16.40 4.48 1.99
C ARG A 85 -16.30 3.48 3.14
N GLU A 86 -17.37 3.34 3.91
CA GLU A 86 -17.44 2.36 5.01
C GLU A 86 -17.37 0.92 4.49
N ALA A 87 -18.09 0.62 3.40
CA ALA A 87 -18.03 -0.68 2.75
C ALA A 87 -16.63 -1.01 2.20
N ALA A 88 -15.94 -0.02 1.63
CA ALA A 88 -14.57 -0.18 1.16
C ALA A 88 -13.61 -0.47 2.33
N ARG A 89 -13.74 0.23 3.45
CA ARG A 89 -12.95 -0.04 4.66
C ARG A 89 -13.17 -1.44 5.21
N ALA A 90 -14.43 -1.85 5.30
CA ALA A 90 -14.79 -3.18 5.77
C ALA A 90 -14.22 -4.28 4.88
N GLU A 91 -14.25 -4.09 3.55
CA GLU A 91 -13.68 -5.06 2.62
C GLU A 91 -12.15 -5.14 2.73
N ILE A 92 -11.44 -4.01 2.86
CA ILE A 92 -10.00 -3.99 3.07
C ILE A 92 -9.65 -4.68 4.40
N ALA A 93 -10.35 -4.37 5.49
CA ALA A 93 -10.14 -5.02 6.79
C ALA A 93 -10.28 -6.55 6.68
N ARG A 94 -11.35 -7.01 6.01
CA ARG A 94 -11.57 -8.44 5.77
C ARG A 94 -10.45 -9.08 4.94
N MET A 95 -9.99 -8.41 3.88
CA MET A 95 -8.95 -8.95 2.97
C MET A 95 -7.56 -9.00 3.61
N THR A 96 -7.28 -8.08 4.53
CA THR A 96 -6.00 -8.00 5.23
C THR A 96 -5.98 -8.76 6.56
N GLY A 97 -7.09 -9.43 6.92
CA GLY A 97 -7.18 -10.15 8.19
C GLY A 97 -7.10 -9.23 9.41
N ALA A 98 -7.53 -7.98 9.27
CA ALA A 98 -7.48 -7.01 10.37
C ALA A 98 -8.29 -7.51 11.58
N ALA A 99 -7.69 -7.45 12.77
CA ALA A 99 -8.34 -7.87 14.02
C ALA A 99 -9.53 -6.98 14.37
N ASP A 100 -10.44 -7.51 15.20
CA ASP A 100 -11.57 -6.74 15.73
C ASP A 100 -11.08 -5.48 16.46
N GLY A 101 -11.76 -4.36 16.22
CA GLY A 101 -11.38 -3.06 16.74
C GLY A 101 -10.31 -2.31 15.95
N THR A 102 -9.76 -2.91 14.90
CA THR A 102 -8.81 -2.25 13.99
C THR A 102 -9.53 -1.30 13.05
N SER A 103 -8.90 -0.15 12.78
CA SER A 103 -9.44 0.85 11.86
C SER A 103 -8.62 0.90 10.58
N VAL A 104 -9.30 0.82 9.43
CA VAL A 104 -8.69 1.11 8.13
C VAL A 104 -8.78 2.61 7.85
N VAL A 105 -7.66 3.25 7.59
CA VAL A 105 -7.56 4.69 7.32
C VAL A 105 -6.99 4.91 5.93
N PHE A 106 -7.72 5.65 5.08
CA PHE A 106 -7.18 6.13 3.81
C PHE A 106 -6.28 7.35 4.07
N ALA A 107 -4.97 7.17 3.91
CA ALA A 107 -3.96 8.13 4.37
C ALA A 107 -3.40 9.05 3.27
N GLY A 108 -4.04 9.14 2.12
CA GLY A 108 -3.58 9.94 0.99
C GLY A 108 -2.87 9.12 -0.09
N SER A 109 -1.92 9.72 -0.81
CA SER A 109 -1.30 9.11 -1.99
C SER A 109 -0.16 8.16 -1.65
N GLY A 110 -0.44 6.86 -1.77
CA GLY A 110 0.57 5.81 -1.72
C GLY A 110 1.14 5.51 -0.33
N SER A 111 2.07 4.56 -0.30
CA SER A 111 2.73 4.09 0.93
C SER A 111 3.52 5.19 1.64
N THR A 112 4.13 6.11 0.91
CA THR A 112 4.87 7.25 1.48
C THR A 112 4.01 8.05 2.44
N ALA A 113 2.76 8.40 2.06
CA ALA A 113 1.84 9.13 2.92
C ALA A 113 1.45 8.31 4.15
N GLY A 114 1.24 7.00 3.99
CA GLY A 114 0.93 6.07 5.08
C GLY A 114 2.07 6.00 6.11
N ILE A 115 3.29 5.80 5.65
CA ILE A 115 4.47 5.68 6.52
C ILE A 115 4.77 7.01 7.25
N ASN A 116 4.72 8.15 6.55
CA ASN A 116 4.89 9.46 7.20
C ASN A 116 3.84 9.67 8.31
N ARG A 117 2.60 9.22 8.10
CA ARG A 117 1.57 9.30 9.13
C ARG A 117 1.88 8.40 10.34
N ILE A 118 2.38 7.18 10.11
CA ILE A 118 2.80 6.28 11.20
C ILE A 118 3.95 6.88 11.97
N VAL A 119 4.99 7.40 11.31
CA VAL A 119 6.11 8.09 11.94
C VAL A 119 5.63 9.22 12.85
N GLY A 120 4.69 10.05 12.35
CA GLY A 120 4.10 11.14 13.15
C GLY A 120 3.26 10.64 14.34
N LEU A 121 2.50 9.55 14.17
CA LEU A 121 1.69 8.97 15.25
C LEU A 121 2.53 8.35 16.37
N LEU A 122 3.71 7.82 16.03
CA LEU A 122 4.65 7.26 17.01
C LEU A 122 5.45 8.32 17.75
N ASP A 123 5.35 9.58 17.38
CA ASP A 123 6.05 10.73 17.98
C ASP A 123 7.56 10.50 18.16
N ILE A 124 8.19 9.85 17.18
CA ILE A 124 9.63 9.52 17.24
C ILE A 124 10.47 10.76 17.49
N ALA A 125 10.19 11.85 16.79
CA ALA A 125 10.90 13.10 16.96
C ALA A 125 10.74 13.66 18.40
N GLY A 126 9.57 13.51 19.00
CA GLY A 126 9.31 13.89 20.40
C GLY A 126 10.08 13.03 21.41
N ILE A 127 10.22 11.73 21.16
CA ILE A 127 11.03 10.81 21.98
C ILE A 127 12.50 11.25 21.92
N VAL A 128 13.04 11.44 20.71
CA VAL A 128 14.45 11.82 20.51
C VAL A 128 14.73 13.21 21.11
N ALA A 129 13.84 14.19 20.94
CA ALA A 129 14.01 15.54 21.49
C ALA A 129 14.06 15.56 23.03
N LYS A 130 13.45 14.57 23.69
CA LYS A 130 13.49 14.39 25.16
C LYS A 130 14.70 13.59 25.62
N GLY A 131 15.62 13.24 24.73
CA GLY A 131 16.79 12.40 25.03
C GLY A 131 16.47 10.90 25.07
N GLY A 132 15.28 10.49 24.64
CA GLY A 132 14.89 9.10 24.54
C GLY A 132 15.53 8.39 23.32
N ARG A 133 15.49 7.07 23.34
CA ARG A 133 16.10 6.21 22.33
C ARG A 133 15.01 5.52 21.48
N ALA A 134 14.86 5.93 20.23
CA ALA A 134 14.01 5.28 19.26
C ALA A 134 14.85 4.54 18.22
N ILE A 135 14.54 3.27 17.96
CA ILE A 135 15.27 2.41 17.02
C ILE A 135 14.29 1.94 15.96
N VAL A 136 14.71 2.06 14.70
CA VAL A 136 13.97 1.51 13.55
C VAL A 136 14.84 0.49 12.83
N ILE A 137 14.36 -0.75 12.80
CA ILE A 137 15.02 -1.88 12.15
C ILE A 137 14.34 -2.09 10.79
N VAL A 138 15.13 -2.08 9.72
CA VAL A 138 14.66 -2.19 8.33
C VAL A 138 15.28 -3.39 7.64
N GLY A 139 14.60 -3.93 6.64
CA GLY A 139 15.06 -5.06 5.84
C GLY A 139 15.98 -4.67 4.69
N PRO A 140 16.49 -5.65 3.93
CA PRO A 140 17.43 -5.42 2.82
C PRO A 140 16.76 -4.90 1.55
N TYR A 141 15.43 -4.97 1.43
CA TYR A 141 14.70 -4.68 0.19
C TYR A 141 13.80 -3.45 0.29
N GLU A 142 14.13 -2.53 1.17
CA GLU A 142 13.24 -1.41 1.45
C GLU A 142 13.24 -0.38 0.32
N HIS A 143 12.05 -0.01 -0.12
CA HIS A 143 11.86 1.14 -0.99
C HIS A 143 12.10 2.44 -0.21
N HIS A 144 12.53 3.50 -0.90
CA HIS A 144 12.77 4.81 -0.27
C HIS A 144 11.59 5.35 0.53
N SER A 145 10.35 5.02 0.14
CA SER A 145 9.15 5.40 0.92
C SER A 145 9.13 4.78 2.32
N ASN A 146 9.83 3.65 2.53
CA ASN A 146 9.97 2.98 3.81
C ASN A 146 11.36 3.16 4.45
N LEU A 147 12.17 4.07 3.96
CA LEU A 147 13.47 4.43 4.54
C LEU A 147 13.51 5.90 4.96
N LEU A 148 13.20 6.80 4.03
CA LEU A 148 13.41 8.23 4.24
C LEU A 148 12.59 8.80 5.39
N PRO A 149 11.29 8.50 5.55
CA PRO A 149 10.53 9.04 6.68
C PRO A 149 11.08 8.65 8.05
N TRP A 150 11.60 7.43 8.16
CA TRP A 150 12.20 6.93 9.40
C TRP A 150 13.54 7.62 9.69
N ARG A 151 14.41 7.79 8.67
CA ARG A 151 15.68 8.52 8.80
C ARG A 151 15.46 9.97 9.21
N GLU A 152 14.50 10.64 8.58
CA GLU A 152 14.16 12.04 8.88
C GLU A 152 13.55 12.24 10.27
N SER A 153 12.97 11.20 10.87
CA SER A 153 12.41 11.26 12.22
C SER A 153 13.46 11.41 13.32
N GLY A 154 14.73 11.19 13.03
CA GLY A 154 15.84 11.19 14.00
C GLY A 154 16.01 9.87 14.74
N ALA A 155 15.26 8.80 14.40
CA ALA A 155 15.47 7.48 14.97
C ALA A 155 16.85 6.90 14.61
N GLN A 156 17.38 6.06 15.47
CA GLN A 156 18.54 5.23 15.15
C GLN A 156 18.11 4.15 14.17
N MET A 157 18.66 4.18 12.94
CA MET A 157 18.40 3.17 11.93
C MET A 157 19.33 1.95 12.09
N VAL A 158 18.76 0.76 11.98
CA VAL A 158 19.49 -0.51 11.93
C VAL A 158 19.03 -1.25 10.66
N GLU A 159 19.93 -1.37 9.70
CA GLU A 159 19.68 -2.08 8.44
C GLU A 159 20.11 -3.55 8.58
N ILE A 160 19.19 -4.47 8.34
CA ILE A 160 19.45 -5.91 8.34
C ILE A 160 19.87 -6.31 6.93
N PRO A 161 21.05 -6.94 6.75
CA PRO A 161 21.47 -7.38 5.43
C PRO A 161 20.63 -8.55 4.93
N GLU A 162 20.80 -8.86 3.64
CA GLU A 162 20.22 -10.05 3.02
C GLU A 162 20.91 -11.33 3.55
N GLY A 163 20.08 -12.30 3.92
CA GLY A 163 20.54 -13.63 4.30
C GLY A 163 20.94 -14.49 3.09
N LEU A 164 21.67 -15.57 3.32
CA LEU A 164 22.18 -16.46 2.27
C LEU A 164 21.10 -17.08 1.36
N GLN A 165 19.88 -17.19 1.83
CA GLN A 165 18.74 -17.76 1.09
C GLN A 165 17.73 -16.70 0.61
N GLY A 166 18.10 -15.44 0.66
CA GLY A 166 17.18 -14.32 0.49
C GLY A 166 16.46 -13.96 1.79
N GLY A 167 15.76 -12.83 1.78
CA GLY A 167 15.13 -12.29 3.00
C GLY A 167 16.14 -11.63 3.94
N PRO A 168 15.69 -11.12 5.09
CA PRO A 168 16.59 -10.57 6.09
C PRO A 168 17.43 -11.66 6.77
N ASP A 169 18.66 -11.35 7.09
CA ASP A 169 19.52 -12.23 7.91
C ASP A 169 18.95 -12.30 9.34
N MET A 170 18.43 -13.48 9.71
CA MET A 170 17.73 -13.68 10.97
C MET A 170 18.65 -13.65 12.19
N ASP A 171 19.93 -14.03 12.04
CA ASP A 171 20.91 -13.97 13.14
C ASP A 171 21.28 -12.50 13.43
N VAL A 172 21.46 -11.71 12.38
CA VAL A 172 21.70 -10.26 12.51
C VAL A 172 20.47 -9.56 13.08
N LEU A 173 19.26 -9.94 12.65
CA LEU A 173 18.02 -9.41 13.21
C LEU A 173 17.88 -9.72 14.70
N ALA A 174 18.15 -10.96 15.12
CA ALA A 174 18.11 -11.34 16.53
C ALA A 174 19.10 -10.52 17.38
N ASN A 175 20.32 -10.32 16.89
CA ASN A 175 21.33 -9.48 17.55
C ASN A 175 20.88 -8.00 17.63
N ALA A 176 20.29 -7.48 16.55
CA ALA A 176 19.75 -6.11 16.52
C ALA A 176 18.63 -5.92 17.58
N LEU A 177 17.73 -6.88 17.70
CA LEU A 177 16.66 -6.87 18.70
C LEU A 177 17.22 -6.94 20.13
N GLN A 178 18.25 -7.74 20.38
CA GLN A 178 18.94 -7.76 21.68
C GLN A 178 19.59 -6.42 22.00
N GLY A 179 20.23 -5.79 21.02
CA GLY A 179 20.83 -4.47 21.14
C GLY A 179 19.80 -3.33 21.32
N ALA A 180 18.54 -3.59 21.00
CA ALA A 180 17.44 -2.64 21.15
C ALA A 180 16.78 -2.70 22.55
N VAL A 181 17.16 -3.65 23.39
CA VAL A 181 16.63 -3.75 24.76
C VAL A 181 16.90 -2.45 25.53
N GLY A 182 15.88 -1.93 26.20
CA GLY A 182 15.93 -0.67 26.93
C GLY A 182 15.74 0.59 26.07
N ALA A 183 15.45 0.47 24.79
CA ALA A 183 14.97 1.60 23.99
C ALA A 183 13.52 1.96 24.37
N ASP A 184 13.18 3.26 24.26
CA ASP A 184 11.83 3.74 24.54
C ASP A 184 10.85 3.33 23.43
N LEU A 185 11.35 3.15 22.20
CA LEU A 185 10.57 2.67 21.07
C LEU A 185 11.45 1.83 20.15
N VAL A 186 10.93 0.66 19.76
CA VAL A 186 11.52 -0.20 18.71
C VAL A 186 10.47 -0.44 17.64
N VAL A 187 10.82 -0.17 16.40
CA VAL A 187 9.95 -0.39 15.23
C VAL A 187 10.68 -1.32 14.26
N GLY A 188 10.06 -2.44 13.90
CA GLY A 188 10.46 -3.24 12.74
C GLY A 188 9.62 -2.88 11.53
N THR A 189 10.25 -2.60 10.40
CA THR A 189 9.55 -2.26 9.16
C THR A 189 10.25 -2.93 7.98
N PHE A 190 9.56 -3.89 7.35
CA PHE A 190 10.12 -4.79 6.36
C PHE A 190 9.21 -4.88 5.13
N SER A 191 9.82 -4.88 3.94
CA SER A 191 9.11 -5.16 2.70
C SER A 191 8.85 -6.66 2.58
N ALA A 192 7.59 -7.05 2.41
CA ALA A 192 7.20 -8.45 2.19
C ALA A 192 7.67 -8.98 0.81
N ALA A 193 7.91 -8.09 -0.15
CA ALA A 193 8.47 -8.42 -1.45
C ALA A 193 9.27 -7.24 -2.00
N SER A 194 10.43 -7.54 -2.59
CA SER A 194 11.25 -6.54 -3.26
C SER A 194 10.56 -6.05 -4.54
N ASN A 195 10.44 -4.75 -4.71
CA ASN A 195 9.98 -4.15 -5.95
C ASN A 195 11.03 -4.20 -7.09
N VAL A 196 12.28 -4.51 -6.79
CA VAL A 196 13.37 -4.58 -7.77
C VAL A 196 13.62 -6.01 -8.22
N THR A 197 13.76 -6.95 -7.29
CA THR A 197 14.14 -8.33 -7.59
C THR A 197 12.96 -9.31 -7.59
N GLY A 198 11.81 -8.92 -7.01
CA GLY A 198 10.66 -9.80 -6.80
C GLY A 198 10.87 -10.86 -5.71
N ILE A 199 11.97 -10.82 -4.98
CA ILE A 199 12.21 -11.72 -3.85
C ILE A 199 11.15 -11.47 -2.79
N LYS A 200 10.48 -12.53 -2.36
CA LYS A 200 9.52 -12.50 -1.26
C LYS A 200 10.23 -12.84 0.06
N THR A 201 9.91 -12.09 1.09
CA THR A 201 10.27 -12.43 2.47
C THR A 201 9.21 -13.36 3.03
N GLU A 202 9.63 -14.43 3.70
CA GLU A 202 8.73 -15.28 4.47
C GLU A 202 8.32 -14.53 5.73
N VAL A 203 7.01 -14.28 5.88
CA VAL A 203 6.47 -13.40 6.93
C VAL A 203 5.57 -14.13 7.93
N ASP A 204 5.43 -15.46 7.82
CA ASP A 204 4.63 -16.33 8.69
C ASP A 204 5.46 -16.87 9.89
#